data_cd44d06cd6956cf75dc8e37f58e9cf85
#
_entry.id   cd44d06cd6956cf75dc8e37f58e9cf85
#
_cell.length_a   1.000
_cell.length_b   1.000
_cell.length_c   1.000
_cell.angle_alpha   90.00
_cell.angle_beta   90.00
_cell.angle_gamma   90.00
#
_symmetry.space_group_name_H-M   'P 1'
#
loop_
_entity.id
_entity.type
_entity.pdbx_description
1 polymer ?
#
loop_
_entity_poly.entity_id
_entity_poly.type
_entity_poly.pdbx_seq_one_letter_code
_entity_poly.pdbx_strand_id
1 'polypeptide(L)'
;MYWIVNHSLDPTFNLALEEYFLGRIEPGHPGYAILWQNSPAIVVGRFQNTRQEVNADFVRERGISVVRRMTGGGAVYHDAGTLNYTFIHHLDKEGALPAFSEAGKPIAEALQKLGLPVTFSGRNDLMLDGLKVAGVAHCRRGMRYLHHGCILVNSDLDVLSQALNVDPAKYKSKGVASVRSRVGNLAEYLAVHSPDLPPLTVQRVRDAITVSYTHLRAHETVL
;
A
#
# COMPACT_ATOMS: atom_id res chain seq x y z
N MET A 1 -5.01 -19.01 2.51
CA MET A 1 -4.40 -18.02 1.57
C MET A 1 -2.98 -18.46 1.28
N TYR A 2 -2.54 -18.43 0.04
CA TYR A 2 -1.15 -18.77 -0.31
C TYR A 2 -0.29 -17.52 -0.27
N TRP A 3 0.82 -17.59 0.46
CA TRP A 3 1.82 -16.53 0.48
C TRP A 3 2.76 -16.67 -0.70
N ILE A 4 2.87 -15.62 -1.49
CA ILE A 4 3.81 -15.55 -2.60
C ILE A 4 5.05 -14.82 -2.13
N VAL A 5 6.17 -15.53 -2.08
CA VAL A 5 7.48 -14.94 -1.77
C VAL A 5 7.98 -14.19 -3.00
N ASN A 6 8.18 -12.89 -2.86
CA ASN A 6 8.64 -12.02 -3.94
C ASN A 6 9.79 -11.13 -3.44
N HIS A 7 10.95 -11.30 -4.03
CA HIS A 7 12.16 -10.53 -3.73
C HIS A 7 12.48 -9.46 -4.79
N SER A 8 11.68 -9.36 -5.86
CA SER A 8 11.90 -8.36 -6.88
C SER A 8 11.64 -6.96 -6.34
N LEU A 9 12.54 -6.04 -6.69
CA LEU A 9 12.37 -4.60 -6.46
C LEU A 9 11.94 -3.84 -7.73
N ASP A 10 11.73 -4.56 -8.84
CA ASP A 10 11.26 -3.96 -10.10
C ASP A 10 9.75 -3.66 -9.99
N PRO A 11 9.36 -2.37 -10.03
CA PRO A 11 7.96 -1.98 -9.91
C PRO A 11 7.09 -2.49 -11.06
N THR A 12 7.65 -2.68 -12.25
CA THR A 12 6.91 -3.21 -13.41
C THR A 12 6.61 -4.70 -13.21
N PHE A 13 7.62 -5.46 -12.78
CA PHE A 13 7.45 -6.87 -12.46
C PHE A 13 6.43 -7.08 -11.34
N ASN A 14 6.54 -6.29 -10.26
CA ASN A 14 5.67 -6.43 -9.09
C ASN A 14 4.19 -6.16 -9.42
N LEU A 15 3.91 -5.13 -10.23
CA LEU A 15 2.55 -4.84 -10.69
C LEU A 15 2.03 -5.89 -11.70
N ALA A 16 2.89 -6.41 -12.55
CA ALA A 16 2.54 -7.50 -13.46
C ALA A 16 2.23 -8.80 -12.71
N LEU A 17 2.94 -9.08 -11.61
CA LEU A 17 2.70 -10.22 -10.74
C LEU A 17 1.30 -10.17 -10.11
N GLU A 18 0.86 -9.00 -9.64
CA GLU A 18 -0.51 -8.80 -9.16
C GLU A 18 -1.55 -9.14 -10.24
N GLU A 19 -1.35 -8.62 -11.46
CA GLU A 19 -2.25 -8.87 -12.58
C GLU A 19 -2.28 -10.33 -12.99
N TYR A 20 -1.13 -11.00 -12.97
CA TYR A 20 -1.02 -12.42 -13.26
C TYR A 20 -1.85 -13.28 -12.31
N PHE A 21 -1.70 -13.09 -11.00
CA PHE A 21 -2.45 -13.85 -10.01
C PHE A 21 -3.94 -13.49 -10.01
N LEU A 22 -4.29 -12.22 -10.20
CA LEU A 22 -5.69 -11.81 -10.36
C LEU A 22 -6.33 -12.50 -11.58
N GLY A 23 -5.58 -12.67 -12.67
CA GLY A 23 -6.04 -13.34 -13.88
C GLY A 23 -6.26 -14.84 -13.73
N ARG A 24 -5.68 -15.47 -12.71
CA ARG A 24 -5.64 -16.93 -12.55
C ARG A 24 -6.40 -17.47 -11.35
N ILE A 25 -6.85 -16.60 -10.44
CA ILE A 25 -7.61 -17.09 -9.29
C ILE A 25 -8.97 -17.63 -9.72
N GLU A 26 -9.30 -18.82 -9.24
CA GLU A 26 -10.50 -19.57 -9.60
C GLU A 26 -11.43 -19.73 -8.37
N PRO A 27 -12.72 -20.06 -8.58
CA PRO A 27 -13.66 -20.36 -7.50
C PRO A 27 -13.12 -21.43 -6.55
N GLY A 28 -13.30 -21.22 -5.24
CA GLY A 28 -12.84 -22.15 -4.21
C GLY A 28 -11.36 -22.04 -3.85
N HIS A 29 -10.58 -21.20 -4.57
CA HIS A 29 -9.18 -20.95 -4.21
C HIS A 29 -9.09 -20.12 -2.93
N PRO A 30 -8.21 -20.46 -1.96
CA PRO A 30 -8.14 -19.77 -0.68
C PRO A 30 -7.63 -18.31 -0.77
N GLY A 31 -7.13 -17.88 -1.91
CA GLY A 31 -6.59 -16.55 -2.15
C GLY A 31 -5.07 -16.49 -2.19
N TYR A 32 -4.53 -15.35 -2.63
CA TYR A 32 -3.09 -15.06 -2.64
C TYR A 32 -2.79 -13.83 -1.79
N ALA A 33 -1.66 -13.87 -1.09
CA ALA A 33 -1.08 -12.75 -0.35
C ALA A 33 0.35 -12.51 -0.83
N ILE A 34 0.70 -11.25 -1.09
CA ILE A 34 2.04 -10.84 -1.52
C ILE A 34 2.47 -9.66 -0.66
N LEU A 35 3.65 -9.73 -0.05
CA LEU A 35 4.32 -8.58 0.57
C LEU A 35 5.56 -8.24 -0.25
N TRP A 36 5.63 -7.01 -0.74
CA TRP A 36 6.64 -6.62 -1.70
C TRP A 36 7.10 -5.17 -1.52
N GLN A 37 8.25 -4.85 -2.08
CA GLN A 37 8.87 -3.53 -2.08
C GLN A 37 9.29 -3.17 -3.50
N ASN A 38 9.48 -1.87 -3.75
CA ASN A 38 10.04 -1.39 -5.00
C ASN A 38 11.37 -0.65 -4.75
N SER A 39 12.24 -0.66 -5.74
CA SER A 39 13.17 0.44 -5.96
C SER A 39 12.39 1.75 -6.13
N PRO A 40 13.04 2.93 -6.00
CA PRO A 40 12.33 4.20 -6.08
C PRO A 40 11.43 4.30 -7.31
N ALA A 41 10.12 4.50 -7.06
CA ALA A 41 9.11 4.51 -8.11
C ALA A 41 7.90 5.40 -7.78
N ILE A 42 7.37 6.07 -8.80
CA ILE A 42 6.03 6.64 -8.76
C ILE A 42 5.06 5.65 -9.39
N VAL A 43 4.05 5.26 -8.63
CA VAL A 43 2.97 4.39 -9.10
C VAL A 43 1.71 5.22 -9.33
N VAL A 44 1.40 5.52 -10.58
CA VAL A 44 0.20 6.29 -10.95
C VAL A 44 -1.03 5.39 -11.00
N GLY A 45 -2.17 5.93 -10.62
CA GLY A 45 -3.45 5.23 -10.69
C GLY A 45 -3.93 5.06 -12.13
N ARG A 46 -4.76 4.04 -12.36
CA ARG A 46 -5.24 3.63 -13.69
C ARG A 46 -5.75 4.77 -14.56
N PHE A 47 -6.46 5.73 -13.97
CA PHE A 47 -7.17 6.77 -14.69
C PHE A 47 -6.50 8.15 -14.60
N GLN A 48 -5.30 8.23 -14.03
CA GLN A 48 -4.58 9.50 -13.88
C GLN A 48 -3.82 9.87 -15.16
N ASN A 49 -3.68 11.17 -15.40
CA ASN A 49 -2.75 11.70 -16.38
C ASN A 49 -1.38 11.83 -15.76
N THR A 50 -0.44 10.97 -16.19
CA THR A 50 0.92 10.91 -15.64
C THR A 50 1.63 12.26 -15.69
N ARG A 51 1.48 13.04 -16.78
CA ARG A 51 2.14 14.35 -16.92
C ARG A 51 1.64 15.39 -15.91
N GLN A 52 0.43 15.23 -15.41
CA GLN A 52 -0.14 16.12 -14.40
C GLN A 52 0.21 15.71 -12.98
N GLU A 53 0.51 14.43 -12.76
CA GLU A 53 0.73 13.88 -11.42
C GLU A 53 2.23 13.79 -11.06
N VAL A 54 3.13 13.78 -12.05
CA VAL A 54 4.56 13.48 -11.86
C VAL A 54 5.41 14.67 -12.26
N ASN A 55 6.33 15.06 -11.40
CA ASN A 55 7.40 16.00 -11.73
C ASN A 55 8.44 15.30 -12.61
N ALA A 56 8.27 15.41 -13.93
CA ALA A 56 9.04 14.65 -14.90
C ALA A 56 10.55 14.92 -14.85
N ASP A 57 10.95 16.15 -14.57
CA ASP A 57 12.38 16.51 -14.48
C ASP A 57 13.00 15.91 -13.24
N PHE A 58 12.37 16.06 -12.09
CA PHE A 58 12.85 15.51 -10.83
C PHE A 58 12.99 13.98 -10.88
N VAL A 59 11.98 13.25 -11.39
CA VAL A 59 12.04 11.78 -11.45
C VAL A 59 13.10 11.29 -12.42
N ARG A 60 13.33 12.01 -13.53
CA ARG A 60 14.40 11.68 -14.50
C ARG A 60 15.78 11.86 -13.86
N GLU A 61 16.02 12.98 -13.20
CA GLU A 61 17.30 13.29 -12.56
C GLU A 61 17.65 12.30 -11.43
N ARG A 62 16.64 11.82 -10.73
CA ARG A 62 16.78 10.87 -9.62
C ARG A 62 16.71 9.40 -10.04
N GLY A 63 16.50 9.10 -11.32
CA GLY A 63 16.34 7.73 -11.80
C GLY A 63 15.12 7.01 -11.21
N ILE A 64 14.06 7.76 -10.84
CA ILE A 64 12.84 7.21 -10.26
C ILE A 64 11.96 6.63 -11.37
N SER A 65 11.58 5.38 -11.26
CA SER A 65 10.70 4.73 -12.24
C SER A 65 9.28 5.29 -12.16
N VAL A 66 8.60 5.37 -13.31
CA VAL A 66 7.18 5.76 -13.36
C VAL A 66 6.38 4.64 -13.98
N VAL A 67 5.49 4.04 -13.20
CA VAL A 67 4.68 2.88 -13.60
C VAL A 67 3.19 3.12 -13.30
N ARG A 68 2.32 2.36 -13.95
CA ARG A 68 0.88 2.47 -13.78
C ARG A 68 0.29 1.19 -13.20
N ARG A 69 -0.49 1.31 -12.10
CA ARG A 69 -1.22 0.19 -11.52
C ARG A 69 -2.61 0.01 -12.16
N MET A 70 -3.17 -1.17 -12.02
CA MET A 70 -4.50 -1.50 -12.55
C MET A 70 -5.66 -0.91 -11.73
N THR A 71 -5.43 -0.50 -10.50
CA THR A 71 -6.43 0.11 -9.62
C THR A 71 -6.51 1.63 -9.81
N GLY A 72 -7.62 2.22 -9.41
CA GLY A 72 -7.77 3.68 -9.37
C GLY A 72 -7.02 4.33 -8.22
N GLY A 73 -7.35 5.59 -7.94
CA GLY A 73 -6.75 6.40 -6.88
C GLY A 73 -5.64 7.32 -7.35
N GLY A 74 -5.03 8.07 -6.44
CA GLY A 74 -3.93 9.02 -6.69
C GLY A 74 -2.58 8.36 -6.90
N ALA A 75 -1.62 9.12 -7.40
CA ALA A 75 -0.23 8.68 -7.51
C ALA A 75 0.40 8.54 -6.11
N VAL A 76 1.26 7.55 -5.97
CA VAL A 76 2.02 7.27 -4.74
C VAL A 76 3.50 7.11 -5.07
N TYR A 77 4.35 7.38 -4.08
CA TYR A 77 5.79 7.14 -4.14
C TYR A 77 6.12 5.88 -3.34
N HIS A 78 6.97 5.05 -3.89
CA HIS A 78 7.53 3.86 -3.25
C HIS A 78 9.05 3.94 -3.22
N ASP A 79 9.63 3.48 -2.13
CA ASP A 79 11.07 3.31 -1.92
C ASP A 79 11.35 2.13 -0.96
N ALA A 80 12.59 1.99 -0.51
CA ALA A 80 12.97 0.95 0.43
C ALA A 80 12.29 1.07 1.82
N GLY A 81 11.76 2.26 2.15
CA GLY A 81 11.00 2.52 3.39
C GLY A 81 9.50 2.25 3.27
N THR A 82 9.02 1.86 2.08
CA THR A 82 7.61 1.53 1.83
C THR A 82 7.41 0.03 1.76
N LEU A 83 6.47 -0.52 2.53
CA LEU A 83 6.01 -1.89 2.38
C LEU A 83 4.69 -1.93 1.63
N ASN A 84 4.65 -2.67 0.54
CA ASN A 84 3.42 -2.93 -0.20
C ASN A 84 2.86 -4.29 0.17
N TYR A 85 1.53 -4.39 0.15
CA TYR A 85 0.81 -5.66 0.32
C TYR A 85 -0.27 -5.81 -0.74
N THR A 86 -0.56 -7.04 -1.09
CA THR A 86 -1.62 -7.39 -2.05
C THR A 86 -2.34 -8.64 -1.59
N PHE A 87 -3.67 -8.58 -1.58
CA PHE A 87 -4.54 -9.71 -1.34
C PHE A 87 -5.44 -9.92 -2.55
N ILE A 88 -5.50 -11.15 -3.03
CA ILE A 88 -6.28 -11.54 -4.20
C ILE A 88 -7.21 -12.67 -3.81
N HIS A 89 -8.49 -12.48 -4.08
CA HIS A 89 -9.55 -13.45 -3.77
C HIS A 89 -10.47 -13.69 -4.95
N HIS A 90 -11.09 -14.86 -4.99
CA HIS A 90 -12.29 -15.06 -5.76
C HIS A 90 -13.49 -14.78 -4.84
N LEU A 91 -14.44 -13.97 -5.29
CA LEU A 91 -15.65 -13.65 -4.55
C LEU A 91 -16.66 -14.79 -4.70
N ASP A 92 -17.31 -15.18 -3.61
CA ASP A 92 -18.30 -16.27 -3.61
C ASP A 92 -19.67 -15.83 -4.15
N LYS A 93 -19.94 -14.53 -4.10
CA LYS A 93 -21.24 -13.96 -4.49
C LYS A 93 -21.04 -12.68 -5.31
N GLU A 94 -21.95 -12.46 -6.26
CA GLU A 94 -22.12 -11.13 -6.87
C GLU A 94 -22.65 -10.15 -5.83
N GLY A 95 -22.11 -8.91 -5.83
CA GLY A 95 -22.56 -7.91 -4.90
C GLY A 95 -21.56 -6.77 -4.77
N ALA A 96 -21.73 -5.97 -3.73
CA ALA A 96 -20.82 -4.92 -3.35
C ALA A 96 -19.46 -5.49 -2.93
N LEU A 97 -18.38 -4.77 -3.27
CA LEU A 97 -17.05 -5.11 -2.79
C LEU A 97 -16.98 -4.87 -1.27
N PRO A 98 -16.12 -5.62 -0.55
CA PRO A 98 -15.84 -5.35 0.85
C PRO A 98 -15.42 -3.89 1.05
N ALA A 99 -15.81 -3.29 2.16
CA ALA A 99 -15.31 -1.97 2.53
C ALA A 99 -13.78 -2.00 2.67
N PHE A 100 -13.10 -0.90 2.39
CA PHE A 100 -11.64 -0.83 2.53
C PHE A 100 -11.18 -1.16 3.95
N SER A 101 -11.94 -0.74 4.96
CA SER A 101 -11.67 -1.05 6.36
C SER A 101 -11.81 -2.53 6.68
N GLU A 102 -12.76 -3.22 6.04
CA GLU A 102 -12.94 -4.66 6.20
C GLU A 102 -11.79 -5.43 5.54
N ALA A 103 -11.49 -5.13 4.28
CA ALA A 103 -10.42 -5.78 3.53
C ALA A 103 -9.01 -5.49 4.12
N GLY A 104 -8.80 -4.30 4.68
CA GLY A 104 -7.53 -3.90 5.30
C GLY A 104 -7.44 -4.17 6.81
N LYS A 105 -8.50 -4.71 7.44
CA LYS A 105 -8.53 -4.97 8.88
C LYS A 105 -7.33 -5.76 9.39
N PRO A 106 -6.88 -6.86 8.75
CA PRO A 106 -5.72 -7.60 9.22
C PRO A 106 -4.42 -6.79 9.23
N ILE A 107 -4.28 -5.85 8.29
CA ILE A 107 -3.14 -4.92 8.26
C ILE A 107 -3.19 -3.97 9.47
N ALA A 108 -4.35 -3.37 9.72
CA ALA A 108 -4.52 -2.48 10.88
C ALA A 108 -4.26 -3.21 12.20
N GLU A 109 -4.80 -4.41 12.37
CA GLU A 109 -4.58 -5.24 13.56
C GLU A 109 -3.10 -5.63 13.76
N ALA A 110 -2.38 -5.94 12.68
CA ALA A 110 -0.94 -6.22 12.74
C ALA A 110 -0.14 -5.00 13.20
N LEU A 111 -0.46 -3.80 12.68
CA LEU A 111 0.19 -2.56 13.08
C LEU A 111 -0.16 -2.18 14.53
N GLN A 112 -1.42 -2.37 14.96
CA GLN A 112 -1.83 -2.12 16.35
C GLN A 112 -1.08 -3.00 17.35
N LYS A 113 -0.79 -4.26 17.01
CA LYS A 113 0.05 -5.16 17.84
C LYS A 113 1.50 -4.68 17.97
N LEU A 114 1.98 -3.84 17.04
CA LEU A 114 3.29 -3.20 17.14
C LEU A 114 3.28 -1.91 17.97
N GLY A 115 2.15 -1.54 18.58
CA GLY A 115 2.00 -0.30 19.35
C GLY A 115 1.63 0.92 18.51
N LEU A 116 1.14 0.72 17.29
CA LEU A 116 0.76 1.77 16.35
C LEU A 116 -0.78 1.87 16.30
N PRO A 117 -1.43 2.81 16.99
CA PRO A 117 -2.89 2.92 17.07
C PRO A 117 -3.50 3.47 15.78
N VAL A 118 -3.29 2.77 14.67
CA VAL A 118 -3.81 3.14 13.36
C VAL A 118 -5.32 2.94 13.28
N THR A 119 -5.98 3.82 12.53
CA THR A 119 -7.42 3.76 12.28
C THR A 119 -7.74 4.05 10.82
N PHE A 120 -8.80 3.44 10.29
CA PHE A 120 -9.30 3.82 8.97
C PHE A 120 -10.04 5.15 9.06
N SER A 121 -9.74 6.05 8.10
CA SER A 121 -10.42 7.34 7.97
C SER A 121 -10.77 7.62 6.51
N GLY A 122 -11.91 8.26 6.33
CA GLY A 122 -12.41 8.52 4.99
C GLY A 122 -12.72 7.23 4.23
N ARG A 123 -12.37 7.23 2.94
CA ARG A 123 -12.69 6.10 2.07
C ARG A 123 -11.62 5.00 2.08
N ASN A 124 -10.35 5.38 2.06
CA ASN A 124 -9.25 4.49 1.72
C ASN A 124 -7.90 4.86 2.36
N ASP A 125 -7.91 5.60 3.46
CA ASP A 125 -6.69 6.01 4.16
C ASP A 125 -6.59 5.30 5.51
N LEU A 126 -5.40 4.81 5.85
CA LEU A 126 -5.05 4.39 7.19
C LEU A 126 -4.28 5.53 7.86
N MET A 127 -4.79 5.97 8.99
CA MET A 127 -4.32 7.16 9.70
C MET A 127 -3.65 6.77 11.01
N LEU A 128 -2.65 7.54 11.38
CA LEU A 128 -1.97 7.50 12.66
C LEU A 128 -1.69 8.93 13.10
N ASP A 129 -2.20 9.35 14.24
CA ASP A 129 -2.02 10.69 14.81
C ASP A 129 -2.30 11.84 13.79
N GLY A 130 -3.42 11.70 13.07
CA GLY A 130 -3.84 12.70 12.08
C GLY A 130 -3.08 12.66 10.74
N LEU A 131 -2.05 11.84 10.61
CA LEU A 131 -1.28 11.66 9.38
C LEU A 131 -1.69 10.37 8.65
N LYS A 132 -1.73 10.41 7.34
CA LYS A 132 -1.93 9.23 6.52
C LYS A 132 -0.62 8.42 6.47
N VAL A 133 -0.68 7.18 6.95
CA VAL A 133 0.47 6.25 6.98
C VAL A 133 0.34 5.11 5.98
N ALA A 134 -0.85 4.90 5.42
CA ALA A 134 -1.05 3.97 4.32
C ALA A 134 -2.21 4.41 3.41
N GLY A 135 -2.08 4.11 2.14
CA GLY A 135 -3.12 4.26 1.14
C GLY A 135 -3.52 2.89 0.60
N VAL A 136 -4.83 2.68 0.41
CA VAL A 136 -5.35 1.43 -0.12
C VAL A 136 -6.16 1.65 -1.39
N ALA A 137 -6.17 0.64 -2.26
CA ALA A 137 -6.97 0.62 -3.46
C ALA A 137 -7.45 -0.81 -3.75
N HIS A 138 -8.50 -0.94 -4.53
CA HIS A 138 -8.97 -2.25 -4.96
C HIS A 138 -9.48 -2.21 -6.40
N CYS A 139 -9.54 -3.38 -7.02
CA CYS A 139 -10.24 -3.55 -8.28
C CYS A 139 -10.95 -4.91 -8.34
N ARG A 140 -11.91 -5.00 -9.25
CA ARG A 140 -12.68 -6.21 -9.55
C ARG A 140 -12.62 -6.49 -11.04
N ARG A 141 -12.43 -7.77 -11.39
CA ARG A 141 -12.59 -8.31 -12.76
C ARG A 141 -13.50 -9.55 -12.70
N GLY A 142 -14.78 -9.40 -13.03
CA GLY A 142 -15.78 -10.44 -12.80
C GLY A 142 -15.90 -10.75 -11.30
N MET A 143 -15.67 -11.99 -10.90
CA MET A 143 -15.64 -12.43 -9.50
C MET A 143 -14.24 -12.36 -8.85
N ARG A 144 -13.23 -11.93 -9.58
CA ARG A 144 -11.86 -11.80 -9.10
C ARG A 144 -11.65 -10.43 -8.47
N TYR A 145 -11.16 -10.41 -7.26
CA TYR A 145 -10.99 -9.22 -6.44
C TYR A 145 -9.55 -9.07 -5.98
N LEU A 146 -9.01 -7.89 -6.14
CA LEU A 146 -7.69 -7.50 -5.64
C LEU A 146 -7.83 -6.30 -4.73
N HIS A 147 -7.23 -6.39 -3.55
CA HIS A 147 -7.04 -5.31 -2.59
C HIS A 147 -5.56 -5.16 -2.31
N HIS A 148 -5.03 -3.97 -2.48
CA HIS A 148 -3.65 -3.69 -2.19
C HIS A 148 -3.47 -2.32 -1.53
N GLY A 149 -2.31 -2.14 -0.90
CA GLY A 149 -1.94 -0.88 -0.28
C GLY A 149 -0.45 -0.72 -0.13
N CYS A 150 -0.05 0.52 0.15
CA CYS A 150 1.31 0.88 0.50
C CYS A 150 1.34 1.47 1.92
N ILE A 151 2.28 1.01 2.73
CA ILE A 151 2.48 1.39 4.13
C ILE A 151 3.79 2.19 4.21
N LEU A 152 3.72 3.43 4.67
CA LEU A 152 4.89 4.28 4.88
C LEU A 152 5.53 3.92 6.22
N VAL A 153 6.55 3.07 6.17
CA VAL A 153 7.27 2.66 7.38
C VAL A 153 8.36 3.68 7.72
N ASN A 154 9.24 3.95 6.76
CA ASN A 154 10.32 4.93 6.86
C ASN A 154 10.70 5.45 5.46
N SER A 155 9.71 5.89 4.69
CA SER A 155 9.87 6.43 3.34
C SER A 155 10.49 7.81 3.35
N ASP A 156 11.20 8.18 2.28
CA ASP A 156 11.70 9.53 2.06
C ASP A 156 10.54 10.46 1.63
N LEU A 157 9.95 11.14 2.62
CA LEU A 157 8.81 12.04 2.39
C LEU A 157 9.22 13.33 1.67
N ASP A 158 10.49 13.71 1.68
CA ASP A 158 11.00 14.86 0.92
C ASP A 158 11.05 14.52 -0.58
N VAL A 159 11.55 13.36 -0.93
CA VAL A 159 11.49 12.85 -2.30
C VAL A 159 10.05 12.68 -2.76
N LEU A 160 9.17 12.09 -1.94
CA LEU A 160 7.75 11.95 -2.24
C LEU A 160 7.13 13.31 -2.60
N SER A 161 7.39 14.35 -1.79
CA SER A 161 6.80 15.68 -1.99
C SER A 161 7.31 16.40 -3.25
N GLN A 162 8.53 16.13 -3.71
CA GLN A 162 9.14 16.72 -4.89
C GLN A 162 8.82 15.94 -6.17
N ALA A 163 8.65 14.63 -6.06
CA ALA A 163 8.39 13.74 -7.20
C ALA A 163 6.94 13.82 -7.71
N LEU A 164 6.00 14.21 -6.85
CA LEU A 164 4.59 14.35 -7.22
C LEU A 164 4.24 15.80 -7.48
N ASN A 165 3.61 16.07 -8.63
CA ASN A 165 2.98 17.34 -8.91
C ASN A 165 1.70 17.46 -8.09
N VAL A 166 1.72 18.37 -7.14
CA VAL A 166 0.56 18.68 -6.34
C VAL A 166 -0.22 19.79 -7.02
N ASP A 167 -1.34 19.46 -7.69
CA ASP A 167 -2.23 20.47 -8.26
C ASP A 167 -2.85 21.30 -7.11
N PRO A 168 -2.51 22.60 -6.99
CA PRO A 168 -3.07 23.48 -5.97
C PRO A 168 -4.59 23.58 -6.01
N ALA A 169 -5.22 23.38 -7.17
CA ALA A 169 -6.66 23.40 -7.33
C ALA A 169 -7.35 22.17 -6.70
N LYS A 170 -6.72 20.99 -6.77
CA LYS A 170 -7.20 19.79 -6.08
C LYS A 170 -7.17 19.95 -4.55
N TYR A 171 -6.27 20.79 -4.04
CA TYR A 171 -6.14 21.05 -2.60
C TYR A 171 -7.12 22.10 -2.11
N LYS A 172 -7.35 23.17 -2.88
CA LYS A 172 -8.34 24.21 -2.54
C LYS A 172 -9.77 23.65 -2.43
N SER A 173 -10.13 22.69 -3.29
CA SER A 173 -11.46 22.06 -3.27
C SER A 173 -11.69 21.11 -2.10
N LYS A 174 -10.65 20.65 -1.40
CA LYS A 174 -10.72 19.71 -0.27
C LYS A 174 -10.19 20.28 1.06
N GLY A 175 -9.80 21.54 1.11
CA GLY A 175 -9.27 22.17 2.32
C GLY A 175 -7.97 21.54 2.85
N VAL A 176 -7.19 20.87 2.00
CA VAL A 176 -5.97 20.12 2.41
C VAL A 176 -4.74 20.97 2.15
N ALA A 177 -3.92 21.18 3.16
CA ALA A 177 -2.57 21.74 3.07
C ALA A 177 -1.66 20.81 2.23
N SER A 178 -0.39 21.10 2.07
CA SER A 178 0.52 20.37 1.19
C SER A 178 0.52 18.82 1.41
N VAL A 179 0.96 18.05 0.43
CA VAL A 179 1.12 16.57 0.52
C VAL A 179 1.92 16.16 1.75
N ARG A 180 3.00 16.91 2.05
CA ARG A 180 3.89 16.64 3.18
C ARG A 180 3.19 16.73 4.54
N SER A 181 2.27 17.66 4.72
CA SER A 181 1.51 17.82 5.97
C SER A 181 0.42 16.75 6.18
N ARG A 182 0.20 15.88 5.16
CA ARG A 182 -0.86 14.88 5.16
C ARG A 182 -0.37 13.45 5.38
N VAL A 183 0.90 13.16 5.10
CA VAL A 183 1.49 11.83 5.22
C VAL A 183 2.54 11.77 6.32
N GLY A 184 2.74 10.60 6.92
CA GLY A 184 3.74 10.37 7.95
C GLY A 184 4.26 8.94 7.92
N ASN A 185 5.41 8.73 8.55
CA ASN A 185 6.04 7.43 8.69
C ASN A 185 5.68 6.76 10.02
N LEU A 186 5.45 5.47 9.99
CA LEU A 186 5.21 4.67 11.21
C LEU A 186 6.41 4.68 12.15
N ALA A 187 7.63 4.67 11.60
CA ALA A 187 8.86 4.63 12.38
C ALA A 187 9.07 5.92 13.19
N GLU A 188 8.72 7.07 12.63
CA GLU A 188 8.81 8.36 13.34
C GLU A 188 7.86 8.39 14.54
N TYR A 189 6.63 7.91 14.37
CA TYR A 189 5.66 7.82 15.46
C TYR A 189 6.19 6.94 16.59
N LEU A 190 6.65 5.73 16.26
CA LEU A 190 7.10 4.76 17.27
C LEU A 190 8.34 5.29 18.03
N ALA A 191 9.26 5.95 17.33
CA ALA A 191 10.45 6.54 17.96
C ALA A 191 10.12 7.62 19.00
N VAL A 192 9.05 8.38 18.76
CA VAL A 192 8.58 9.43 19.70
C VAL A 192 7.80 8.84 20.87
N HIS A 193 6.88 7.91 20.60
CA HIS A 193 5.92 7.43 21.60
C HIS A 193 6.37 6.18 22.37
N SER A 194 7.40 5.49 21.86
CA SER A 194 7.94 4.27 22.46
C SER A 194 9.46 4.17 22.22
N PRO A 195 10.25 5.14 22.73
CA PRO A 195 11.69 5.23 22.43
C PRO A 195 12.51 4.05 22.95
N ASP A 196 12.00 3.32 23.93
CA ASP A 196 12.65 2.12 24.49
C ASP A 196 12.49 0.89 23.59
N LEU A 197 11.59 0.94 22.59
CA LEU A 197 11.45 -0.15 21.63
C LEU A 197 12.51 -0.09 20.53
N PRO A 198 12.94 -1.23 19.99
CA PRO A 198 13.83 -1.24 18.85
C PRO A 198 13.24 -0.45 17.67
N PRO A 199 14.07 0.19 16.83
CA PRO A 199 13.58 0.94 15.66
C PRO A 199 12.63 0.11 14.78
N LEU A 200 11.57 0.75 14.30
CA LEU A 200 10.64 0.10 13.39
C LEU A 200 11.27 -0.03 12.00
N THR A 201 11.39 -1.25 11.52
CA THR A 201 11.90 -1.55 10.18
C THR A 201 10.78 -2.13 9.30
N VAL A 202 10.95 -2.04 7.98
CA VAL A 202 10.04 -2.69 7.03
C VAL A 202 9.94 -4.19 7.31
N GLN A 203 11.06 -4.83 7.71
CA GLN A 203 11.05 -6.26 8.05
C GLN A 203 10.18 -6.55 9.27
N ARG A 204 10.24 -5.74 10.35
CA ARG A 204 9.37 -5.92 11.52
C ARG A 204 7.89 -5.78 11.18
N VAL A 205 7.54 -4.86 10.30
CA VAL A 205 6.15 -4.69 9.83
C VAL A 205 5.73 -5.89 8.99
N ARG A 206 6.60 -6.36 8.09
CA ARG A 206 6.38 -7.56 7.28
C ARG A 206 6.10 -8.78 8.15
N ASP A 207 6.94 -9.02 9.15
CA ASP A 207 6.81 -10.16 10.07
C ASP A 207 5.51 -10.10 10.86
N ALA A 208 5.14 -8.93 11.39
CA ALA A 208 3.89 -8.73 12.11
C ALA A 208 2.65 -9.01 11.26
N ILE A 209 2.65 -8.56 9.99
CA ILE A 209 1.57 -8.84 9.06
C ILE A 209 1.50 -10.35 8.77
N THR A 210 2.63 -10.98 8.50
CA THR A 210 2.67 -12.43 8.22
C THR A 210 2.13 -13.24 9.40
N VAL A 211 2.59 -12.95 10.61
CA VAL A 211 2.11 -13.62 11.84
C VAL A 211 0.64 -13.37 12.07
N SER A 212 0.16 -12.13 11.92
CA SER A 212 -1.25 -11.80 12.13
C SER A 212 -2.18 -12.56 11.17
N TYR A 213 -1.75 -12.73 9.92
CA TYR A 213 -2.52 -13.46 8.91
C TYR A 213 -2.50 -14.98 9.11
N THR A 214 -1.40 -15.56 9.54
CA THR A 214 -1.28 -17.01 9.80
C THR A 214 -2.12 -17.43 10.99
N HIS A 215 -2.22 -16.60 12.03
CA HIS A 215 -3.09 -16.87 13.19
C HIS A 215 -4.59 -16.75 12.88
N LEU A 216 -4.98 -15.92 11.91
CA LEU A 216 -6.38 -15.77 11.52
C LEU A 216 -6.92 -16.91 10.65
N ARG A 217 -6.02 -17.72 10.06
CA ARG A 217 -6.38 -18.87 9.22
C ARG A 217 -5.40 -20.03 9.45
N ALA A 218 -5.68 -20.86 10.44
CA ALA A 218 -4.84 -21.97 10.90
C ALA A 218 -4.67 -23.16 9.91
N HIS A 219 -4.77 -22.95 8.59
CA HIS A 219 -4.55 -23.97 7.58
C HIS A 219 -3.92 -23.35 6.32
N GLU A 220 -2.62 -23.05 6.37
CA GLU A 220 -1.94 -22.59 5.13
C GLU A 220 -0.60 -23.29 4.94
N THR A 221 -0.48 -23.96 3.80
CA THR A 221 0.74 -24.57 3.31
C THR A 221 1.57 -23.48 2.60
N VAL A 222 2.80 -23.30 3.02
CA VAL A 222 3.82 -22.53 2.29
C VAL A 222 4.23 -23.38 1.08
N LEU A 223 4.09 -22.83 -0.11
CA LEU A 223 4.66 -23.42 -1.32
C LEU A 223 6.09 -22.94 -1.52
#